data_2a5944e524936c4f349e03afe91ac2c2
#
_entry.id   2a5944e524936c4f349e03afe91ac2c2
#
_cell.length_a   1.000
_cell.length_b   1.000
_cell.length_c   1.000
_cell.angle_alpha   90.00
_cell.angle_beta   90.00
_cell.angle_gamma   90.00
#
_symmetry.space_group_name_H-M   'P 1'
#
loop_
_entity.id
_entity.type
_entity.pdbx_description
1 polymer ?
#
loop_
_entity_poly.entity_id
_entity_poly.type
_entity_poly.pdbx_seq_one_letter_code
_entity_poly.pdbx_strand_id
1 'polypeptide(L)'
;MIAPIVIMQSCGSKSPLSKLGIGKKNSKGGGKEIGMDGVRDGEIIATSRKGYKQTAPYGMVLIPSGSLMMGQADEDVMSARISMNKRVTIVPFYMDDTEVTNHEYRQFVNSMTTDSVSVLGEEFIMSTLYPDTAVWSKDFTYHNGDQMTEYYFSSPAFDMYPVVGISWDAAVYFCKWRTKLFNDFRSQHTMFKSPRYRLPSEAEWEWAARGGKEGAKYPWGNPYVANGKGCFLANFKPYRGNYRADGYPYTAPSNAFNPNDYGLYNMAGNVAEWCQDAYAESYMPVTWDLNPVYNDENEPRKIIKGGSWKDVAYFLETGTRTYEFRNERRSYIGFRCVMDRLGSVPGRE
;
A
#
# COMPACT_ATOMS: atom_id res chain seq x y z
N MET A 1 9.32 -2.84 25.44
CA MET A 1 10.60 -2.21 25.76
C MET A 1 11.53 -2.38 24.57
N ILE A 2 11.99 -1.31 23.92
CA ILE A 2 13.07 -1.32 22.96
C ILE A 2 14.34 -1.53 23.73
N ALA A 3 15.13 -2.51 23.33
CA ALA A 3 16.56 -2.40 23.58
C ALA A 3 17.05 -1.16 22.83
N PRO A 4 17.71 -0.21 23.46
CA PRO A 4 18.30 0.90 22.74
C PRO A 4 19.30 0.33 21.73
N ILE A 5 19.42 0.99 20.58
CA ILE A 5 20.60 0.81 19.74
C ILE A 5 21.77 1.17 20.66
N VAL A 6 22.51 0.15 21.09
CA VAL A 6 23.72 0.38 21.88
C VAL A 6 24.78 0.89 20.92
N ILE A 7 24.85 2.20 20.81
CA ILE A 7 25.96 2.87 20.13
C ILE A 7 27.19 2.62 21.01
N MET A 8 28.11 1.83 20.51
CA MET A 8 29.31 1.47 21.21
C MET A 8 30.35 2.55 21.00
N GLN A 9 30.56 3.36 22.01
CA GLN A 9 31.71 4.29 22.03
C GLN A 9 33.01 3.51 22.17
N SER A 10 33.94 3.76 21.28
CA SER A 10 35.29 3.23 21.32
C SER A 10 36.20 4.12 22.19
N CYS A 11 36.03 4.05 23.48
CA CYS A 11 37.07 4.58 24.39
C CYS A 11 37.68 3.39 25.12
N GLY A 12 38.79 2.85 24.64
CA GLY A 12 39.79 2.06 25.34
C GLY A 12 39.36 0.82 26.13
N SER A 13 38.09 0.60 26.39
CA SER A 13 37.54 -0.55 27.09
C SER A 13 36.94 -1.55 26.12
N LYS A 14 37.07 -2.81 26.39
CA LYS A 14 36.59 -3.95 25.59
C LYS A 14 35.15 -3.71 25.17
N SER A 15 34.90 -3.50 23.86
CA SER A 15 33.55 -3.34 23.34
C SER A 15 32.73 -4.62 23.60
N PRO A 16 31.44 -4.53 23.89
CA PRO A 16 30.59 -5.70 24.04
C PRO A 16 30.56 -6.63 22.82
N LEU A 17 30.91 -6.11 21.62
CA LEU A 17 31.07 -6.93 20.40
C LEU A 17 32.18 -7.97 20.53
N SER A 18 33.23 -7.71 21.32
CA SER A 18 34.29 -8.70 21.56
C SER A 18 33.80 -9.89 22.36
N LYS A 19 32.72 -9.75 23.14
CA LYS A 19 32.09 -10.85 23.89
C LYS A 19 31.18 -11.72 23.02
N LEU A 20 30.77 -11.23 21.85
CA LEU A 20 29.92 -11.98 20.94
C LEU A 20 30.70 -12.75 19.86
N GLY A 21 32.04 -12.72 19.92
CA GLY A 21 32.89 -13.43 18.95
C GLY A 21 32.88 -12.81 17.54
N ILE A 22 32.26 -11.66 17.35
CA ILE A 22 32.19 -10.95 16.09
C ILE A 22 33.36 -9.99 15.99
N GLY A 23 34.30 -10.30 15.12
CA GLY A 23 35.43 -9.43 14.77
C GLY A 23 36.56 -9.40 15.79
N LYS A 24 37.61 -10.18 15.55
CA LYS A 24 38.93 -9.91 16.14
C LYS A 24 39.46 -8.62 15.58
N LYS A 25 39.66 -7.64 16.44
CA LYS A 25 40.33 -6.43 16.09
C LYS A 25 41.75 -6.68 15.61
N ASN A 26 42.01 -6.52 14.35
CA ASN A 26 43.33 -6.15 13.90
C ASN A 26 43.42 -4.61 13.87
N SER A 27 43.84 -4.04 14.97
CA SER A 27 43.87 -2.61 15.20
C SER A 27 45.14 -1.97 14.65
N LYS A 28 45.37 -2.11 13.36
CA LYS A 28 46.41 -1.33 12.65
C LYS A 28 45.87 -0.83 11.30
N GLY A 29 44.83 -0.09 11.33
CA GLY A 29 44.36 0.68 10.20
C GLY A 29 43.41 1.72 10.72
N GLY A 30 43.77 3.00 10.61
CA GLY A 30 42.99 4.11 11.10
C GLY A 30 41.70 4.28 10.31
N GLY A 31 40.70 3.45 10.63
CA GLY A 31 39.33 3.67 10.18
C GLY A 31 38.78 4.93 10.83
N LYS A 32 38.31 5.86 10.03
CA LYS A 32 37.60 7.05 10.53
C LYS A 32 36.30 6.61 11.19
N GLU A 33 36.00 7.21 12.32
CA GLU A 33 34.64 7.12 12.88
C GLU A 33 33.67 7.85 11.99
N ILE A 34 32.50 7.26 11.78
CA ILE A 34 31.44 7.88 10.98
C ILE A 34 30.44 8.51 11.93
N GLY A 35 30.22 9.77 11.76
CA GLY A 35 29.12 10.51 12.33
C GLY A 35 29.12 10.67 13.84
N MET A 36 28.03 11.20 14.36
CA MET A 36 27.82 11.52 15.77
C MET A 36 27.56 10.31 16.68
N ASP A 37 27.50 9.12 16.13
CA ASP A 37 27.20 7.86 16.80
C ASP A 37 28.45 7.04 17.17
N GLY A 38 29.63 7.46 16.76
CA GLY A 38 30.90 6.80 17.09
C GLY A 38 31.08 5.43 16.42
N VAL A 39 30.33 5.11 15.40
CA VAL A 39 30.44 3.87 14.61
C VAL A 39 31.49 4.05 13.52
N ARG A 40 32.37 3.05 13.36
CA ARG A 40 33.38 3.04 12.31
C ARG A 40 32.80 2.64 10.98
N ASP A 41 33.33 3.21 9.91
CA ASP A 41 32.96 2.88 8.55
C ASP A 41 33.17 1.38 8.27
N GLY A 42 32.12 0.69 7.79
CA GLY A 42 32.15 -0.75 7.54
C GLY A 42 31.97 -1.65 8.77
N GLU A 43 31.69 -1.07 9.95
CA GLU A 43 31.39 -1.87 11.13
C GLU A 43 29.93 -2.36 11.12
N ILE A 44 29.73 -3.68 11.27
CA ILE A 44 28.37 -4.26 11.36
C ILE A 44 27.85 -4.07 12.79
N ILE A 45 26.77 -3.31 12.91
CA ILE A 45 26.07 -3.13 14.19
C ILE A 45 25.07 -4.25 14.38
N ALA A 46 25.35 -5.13 15.34
CA ALA A 46 24.37 -6.14 15.75
C ALA A 46 23.50 -5.57 16.88
N THR A 47 22.19 -5.55 16.69
CA THR A 47 21.23 -5.19 17.73
C THR A 47 20.63 -6.44 18.36
N SER A 48 20.73 -6.54 19.69
CA SER A 48 19.98 -7.58 20.42
C SER A 48 18.50 -7.21 20.44
N ARG A 49 17.68 -7.95 19.72
CA ARG A 49 16.22 -7.78 19.67
C ARG A 49 15.47 -8.86 20.44
N LYS A 50 16.11 -9.43 21.44
CA LYS A 50 15.52 -10.49 22.25
C LYS A 50 14.19 -10.00 22.85
N GLY A 51 13.10 -10.67 22.49
CA GLY A 51 11.75 -10.34 22.98
C GLY A 51 11.01 -9.25 22.22
N TYR A 52 11.58 -8.64 21.18
CA TYR A 52 10.84 -7.70 20.36
C TYR A 52 9.89 -8.43 19.41
N LYS A 53 8.58 -8.17 19.56
CA LYS A 53 7.56 -8.59 18.60
C LYS A 53 6.85 -7.36 18.09
N GLN A 54 6.91 -7.13 16.79
CA GLN A 54 6.06 -6.13 16.15
C GLN A 54 4.65 -6.72 16.07
N THR A 55 3.70 -6.09 16.75
CA THR A 55 2.28 -6.42 16.60
C THR A 55 1.75 -5.82 15.31
N ALA A 56 0.88 -6.55 14.62
CA ALA A 56 0.17 -5.99 13.48
C ALA A 56 -0.61 -4.74 13.92
N PRO A 57 -0.52 -3.63 13.19
CA PRO A 57 -1.40 -2.50 13.43
C PRO A 57 -2.86 -2.89 13.23
N TYR A 58 -3.77 -2.16 13.87
CA TYR A 58 -5.20 -2.38 13.69
C TYR A 58 -5.59 -2.21 12.22
N GLY A 59 -6.42 -3.12 11.71
CA GLY A 59 -6.89 -3.12 10.32
C GLY A 59 -5.82 -3.56 9.30
N MET A 60 -4.68 -4.10 9.75
CA MET A 60 -3.64 -4.61 8.84
C MET A 60 -3.40 -6.10 9.00
N VAL A 61 -3.13 -6.76 7.90
CA VAL A 61 -2.73 -8.18 7.86
C VAL A 61 -1.26 -8.32 7.49
N LEU A 62 -0.63 -9.36 7.99
CA LEU A 62 0.76 -9.69 7.65
C LEU A 62 0.80 -10.41 6.30
N ILE A 63 1.49 -9.82 5.35
CA ILE A 63 1.81 -10.46 4.07
C ILE A 63 3.17 -11.14 4.19
N PRO A 64 3.25 -12.47 3.97
CA PRO A 64 4.50 -13.20 4.10
C PRO A 64 5.48 -12.82 2.99
N SER A 65 6.78 -13.05 3.26
CA SER A 65 7.80 -12.96 2.21
C SER A 65 7.66 -14.08 1.19
N GLY A 66 8.04 -13.80 -0.04
CA GLY A 66 8.09 -14.82 -1.09
C GLY A 66 8.59 -14.29 -2.41
N SER A 67 8.62 -15.15 -3.40
CA SER A 67 8.95 -14.80 -4.78
C SER A 67 7.75 -15.05 -5.67
N LEU A 68 7.49 -14.12 -6.59
CA LEU A 68 6.44 -14.29 -7.58
C LEU A 68 7.00 -14.03 -8.99
N MET A 69 6.36 -14.62 -9.97
CA MET A 69 6.46 -14.18 -11.34
C MET A 69 5.45 -13.05 -11.52
N MET A 70 5.91 -11.81 -11.43
CA MET A 70 5.11 -10.60 -11.56
C MET A 70 4.73 -10.39 -13.02
N GLY A 71 3.53 -9.90 -13.28
CA GLY A 71 3.00 -9.62 -14.62
C GLY A 71 1.81 -10.49 -14.97
N GLN A 72 1.32 -10.37 -16.20
CA GLN A 72 0.17 -11.13 -16.67
C GLN A 72 0.48 -12.62 -16.79
N ALA A 73 -0.53 -13.47 -16.56
CA ALA A 73 -0.39 -14.90 -16.75
C ALA A 73 -0.22 -15.25 -18.23
N ASP A 74 0.45 -16.38 -18.52
CA ASP A 74 0.72 -16.86 -19.88
C ASP A 74 -0.55 -17.10 -20.74
N GLU A 75 -1.72 -17.16 -20.11
CA GLU A 75 -3.02 -17.27 -20.78
C GLU A 75 -3.51 -15.95 -21.41
N ASP A 76 -2.82 -14.84 -21.17
CA ASP A 76 -3.18 -13.56 -21.76
C ASP A 76 -2.68 -13.47 -23.20
N VAL A 77 -3.57 -13.76 -24.12
CA VAL A 77 -3.31 -13.72 -25.58
C VAL A 77 -2.94 -12.31 -26.07
N MET A 78 -3.33 -11.28 -25.34
CA MET A 78 -3.05 -9.88 -25.68
C MET A 78 -1.61 -9.47 -25.36
N SER A 79 -0.91 -10.24 -24.51
CA SER A 79 0.54 -10.14 -24.19
C SER A 79 1.14 -8.75 -24.46
N ALA A 80 0.58 -7.75 -23.80
CA ALA A 80 1.11 -6.40 -23.95
C ALA A 80 2.54 -6.37 -23.43
N ARG A 81 3.49 -5.85 -24.21
CA ARG A 81 4.90 -5.70 -23.82
C ARG A 81 5.09 -4.95 -22.51
N ILE A 82 4.06 -4.22 -22.09
CA ILE A 82 3.96 -3.46 -20.85
C ILE A 82 3.95 -4.35 -19.60
N SER A 83 3.48 -5.60 -19.72
CA SER A 83 3.28 -6.54 -18.61
C SER A 83 4.17 -7.79 -18.72
N MET A 84 5.39 -7.63 -19.22
CA MET A 84 6.36 -8.74 -19.31
C MET A 84 6.63 -9.33 -17.93
N ASN A 85 6.61 -10.66 -17.86
CA ASN A 85 6.84 -11.40 -16.63
C ASN A 85 8.26 -11.18 -16.09
N LYS A 86 8.34 -10.83 -14.80
CA LYS A 86 9.58 -10.68 -14.06
C LYS A 86 9.52 -11.44 -12.75
N ARG A 87 10.54 -12.25 -12.45
CA ARG A 87 10.65 -12.85 -11.12
C ARG A 87 11.15 -11.81 -10.13
N VAL A 88 10.36 -11.58 -9.08
CA VAL A 88 10.69 -10.64 -8.00
C VAL A 88 10.53 -11.32 -6.64
N THR A 89 11.28 -10.86 -5.67
CA THR A 89 11.22 -11.32 -4.29
C THR A 89 10.74 -10.19 -3.40
N ILE A 90 9.74 -10.46 -2.58
CA ILE A 90 9.11 -9.51 -1.68
C ILE A 90 9.45 -9.88 -0.23
N VAL A 91 9.88 -8.90 0.55
CA VAL A 91 10.07 -9.07 1.99
C VAL A 91 8.72 -8.96 2.72
N PRO A 92 8.57 -9.50 3.94
CA PRO A 92 7.30 -9.46 4.64
C PRO A 92 6.93 -8.02 5.04
N PHE A 93 5.67 -7.67 4.91
CA PHE A 93 5.13 -6.35 5.26
C PHE A 93 3.70 -6.48 5.80
N TYR A 94 3.16 -5.41 6.35
CA TYR A 94 1.74 -5.30 6.72
C TYR A 94 1.01 -4.51 5.65
N MET A 95 -0.21 -4.92 5.33
CA MET A 95 -1.11 -4.24 4.39
C MET A 95 -2.48 -4.08 5.02
N ASP A 96 -3.14 -2.95 4.78
CA ASP A 96 -4.54 -2.76 5.17
C ASP A 96 -5.40 -3.86 4.55
N ASP A 97 -6.25 -4.47 5.35
CA ASP A 97 -7.14 -5.56 4.91
C ASP A 97 -8.21 -5.07 3.93
N THR A 98 -8.59 -3.80 3.99
CA THR A 98 -9.53 -3.13 3.09
C THR A 98 -8.90 -1.90 2.42
N GLU A 99 -9.56 -1.33 1.42
CA GLU A 99 -9.29 0.02 0.95
C GLU A 99 -9.55 1.03 2.09
N VAL A 100 -8.80 2.14 2.11
CA VAL A 100 -9.06 3.24 3.06
C VAL A 100 -10.47 3.76 2.88
N THR A 101 -11.22 3.78 3.96
CA THR A 101 -12.64 4.13 3.98
C THR A 101 -12.88 5.64 4.06
N ASN A 102 -14.09 6.09 3.69
CA ASN A 102 -14.52 7.48 3.88
C ASN A 102 -14.43 7.89 5.35
N HIS A 103 -14.75 6.98 6.29
CA HIS A 103 -14.66 7.25 7.72
C HIS A 103 -13.23 7.58 8.15
N GLU A 104 -12.25 6.76 7.75
CA GLU A 104 -10.83 6.97 8.08
C GLU A 104 -10.29 8.25 7.44
N TYR A 105 -10.66 8.48 6.19
CA TYR A 105 -10.21 9.67 5.47
C TYR A 105 -10.81 10.97 6.02
N ARG A 106 -12.06 10.95 6.51
CA ARG A 106 -12.65 12.09 7.23
C ARG A 106 -11.90 12.42 8.53
N GLN A 107 -11.44 11.41 9.26
CA GLN A 107 -10.60 11.65 10.45
C GLN A 107 -9.31 12.38 10.06
N PHE A 108 -8.68 11.99 8.96
CA PHE A 108 -7.51 12.68 8.43
C PHE A 108 -7.83 14.14 8.09
N VAL A 109 -8.85 14.40 7.29
CA VAL A 109 -9.23 15.77 6.90
C VAL A 109 -9.55 16.62 8.14
N ASN A 110 -10.31 16.08 9.08
CA ASN A 110 -10.65 16.79 10.32
C ASN A 110 -9.39 17.12 11.15
N SER A 111 -8.45 16.20 11.26
CA SER A 111 -7.17 16.47 11.94
C SER A 111 -6.35 17.54 11.22
N MET A 112 -6.32 17.52 9.87
CA MET A 112 -5.60 18.54 9.11
C MET A 112 -6.23 19.93 9.26
N THR A 113 -7.56 20.04 9.26
CA THR A 113 -8.27 21.31 9.45
C THR A 113 -8.19 21.83 10.88
N THR A 114 -8.05 20.97 11.87
CA THR A 114 -7.95 21.36 13.29
C THR A 114 -6.51 21.66 13.69
N ASP A 115 -5.58 20.76 13.38
CA ASP A 115 -4.23 20.79 13.96
C ASP A 115 -3.18 21.41 13.03
N SER A 116 -3.41 21.38 11.73
CA SER A 116 -2.37 21.71 10.72
C SER A 116 -2.71 22.93 9.89
N VAL A 117 -3.88 23.53 10.06
CA VAL A 117 -4.30 24.69 9.25
C VAL A 117 -3.34 25.88 9.38
N SER A 118 -2.77 26.09 10.56
CA SER A 118 -1.81 27.17 10.81
C SER A 118 -0.48 26.98 10.08
N VAL A 119 -0.14 25.75 9.71
CA VAL A 119 1.12 25.39 9.05
C VAL A 119 0.97 25.21 7.56
N LEU A 120 -0.11 24.55 7.12
CA LEU A 120 -0.34 24.19 5.72
C LEU A 120 -1.21 25.21 4.97
N GLY A 121 -2.05 25.94 5.68
CA GLY A 121 -3.07 26.82 5.12
C GLY A 121 -4.35 26.09 4.72
N GLU A 122 -5.49 26.72 4.95
CA GLU A 122 -6.80 26.14 4.65
C GLU A 122 -6.98 25.88 3.14
N GLU A 123 -6.51 26.78 2.30
CA GLU A 123 -6.58 26.64 0.84
C GLU A 123 -5.86 25.38 0.35
N PHE A 124 -4.68 25.09 0.88
CA PHE A 124 -3.95 23.86 0.55
C PHE A 124 -4.72 22.62 0.98
N ILE A 125 -5.29 22.61 2.19
CA ILE A 125 -6.06 21.48 2.70
C ILE A 125 -7.27 21.22 1.82
N MET A 126 -8.04 22.26 1.53
CA MET A 126 -9.27 22.14 0.71
C MET A 126 -8.99 21.82 -0.75
N SER A 127 -7.95 22.39 -1.33
CA SER A 127 -7.61 22.16 -2.75
C SER A 127 -6.87 20.84 -3.00
N THR A 128 -6.06 20.38 -2.04
CA THR A 128 -5.17 19.24 -2.25
C THR A 128 -5.61 17.98 -1.51
N LEU A 129 -6.03 18.12 -0.24
CA LEU A 129 -6.31 16.97 0.62
C LEU A 129 -7.78 16.59 0.66
N TYR A 130 -8.70 17.57 0.54
CA TYR A 130 -10.13 17.28 0.54
C TYR A 130 -10.52 16.55 -0.76
N PRO A 131 -11.33 15.47 -0.68
CA PRO A 131 -11.77 14.74 -1.87
C PRO A 131 -12.58 15.63 -2.82
N ASP A 132 -12.34 15.51 -4.12
CA ASP A 132 -13.17 16.16 -5.14
C ASP A 132 -14.51 15.43 -5.25
N THR A 133 -15.54 15.98 -4.63
CA THR A 133 -16.91 15.43 -4.67
C THR A 133 -17.56 15.57 -6.04
N ALA A 134 -17.06 16.48 -6.88
CA ALA A 134 -17.57 16.68 -8.24
C ALA A 134 -17.20 15.55 -9.21
N VAL A 135 -16.32 14.62 -8.82
CA VAL A 135 -15.96 13.46 -9.68
C VAL A 135 -17.17 12.63 -10.06
N TRP A 136 -18.16 12.51 -9.17
CA TRP A 136 -19.39 11.78 -9.43
C TRP A 136 -20.24 12.48 -10.50
N SER A 137 -20.41 13.79 -10.41
CA SER A 137 -21.14 14.58 -11.42
C SER A 137 -20.45 14.61 -12.78
N LYS A 138 -19.11 14.52 -12.81
CA LYS A 138 -18.35 14.40 -14.06
C LYS A 138 -18.58 13.04 -14.74
N ASP A 139 -18.65 11.97 -13.97
CA ASP A 139 -18.90 10.61 -14.49
C ASP A 139 -20.40 10.38 -14.82
N PHE A 140 -21.32 11.02 -14.08
CA PHE A 140 -22.77 10.87 -14.21
C PHE A 140 -23.47 12.20 -14.42
N THR A 141 -23.52 12.66 -15.65
CA THR A 141 -24.13 13.97 -16.02
C THR A 141 -25.62 14.07 -15.69
N TYR A 142 -26.33 12.93 -15.60
CA TYR A 142 -27.77 12.84 -15.35
C TYR A 142 -28.11 12.08 -14.05
N HIS A 143 -27.47 12.45 -12.96
CA HIS A 143 -27.66 11.74 -11.67
C HIS A 143 -28.92 12.14 -10.90
N ASN A 144 -29.63 13.21 -11.27
CA ASN A 144 -30.94 13.65 -10.74
C ASN A 144 -31.07 13.63 -9.21
N GLY A 145 -30.04 14.08 -8.46
CA GLY A 145 -30.06 14.10 -7.00
C GLY A 145 -29.82 12.73 -6.35
N ASP A 146 -29.11 11.82 -7.00
CA ASP A 146 -28.68 10.58 -6.39
C ASP A 146 -27.80 10.89 -5.17
N GLN A 147 -28.22 10.40 -3.99
CA GLN A 147 -27.56 10.65 -2.71
C GLN A 147 -26.08 10.25 -2.74
N MET A 148 -25.72 9.23 -3.49
CA MET A 148 -24.35 8.80 -3.64
C MET A 148 -23.48 9.83 -4.35
N THR A 149 -24.01 10.53 -5.33
CA THR A 149 -23.26 11.58 -6.06
C THR A 149 -23.09 12.85 -5.26
N GLU A 150 -24.04 13.18 -4.38
CA GLU A 150 -24.02 14.43 -3.60
C GLU A 150 -23.35 14.28 -2.24
N TYR A 151 -23.58 13.15 -1.57
CA TYR A 151 -23.22 12.97 -0.16
C TYR A 151 -22.24 11.82 0.11
N TYR A 152 -21.63 11.26 -0.93
CA TYR A 152 -20.76 10.09 -0.81
C TYR A 152 -19.67 10.23 0.25
N PHE A 153 -18.99 11.36 0.30
CA PHE A 153 -17.94 11.58 1.28
C PHE A 153 -18.46 12.07 2.63
N SER A 154 -19.56 12.82 2.65
CA SER A 154 -20.03 13.50 3.87
C SER A 154 -21.00 12.67 4.71
N SER A 155 -21.78 11.77 4.09
CA SER A 155 -22.80 11.01 4.79
C SER A 155 -22.23 9.79 5.53
N PRO A 156 -22.66 9.56 6.81
CA PRO A 156 -22.30 8.34 7.54
C PRO A 156 -22.77 7.04 6.87
N ALA A 157 -23.76 7.08 5.99
CA ALA A 157 -24.23 5.91 5.24
C ALA A 157 -23.13 5.28 4.37
N PHE A 158 -22.12 6.07 3.98
CA PHE A 158 -20.98 5.63 3.18
C PHE A 158 -19.69 5.54 3.98
N ASP A 159 -19.75 5.44 5.32
CA ASP A 159 -18.58 5.34 6.18
C ASP A 159 -17.64 4.20 5.79
N MET A 160 -18.20 3.04 5.49
CA MET A 160 -17.45 1.82 5.15
C MET A 160 -17.14 1.68 3.66
N TYR A 161 -17.47 2.67 2.86
CA TYR A 161 -17.14 2.69 1.44
C TYR A 161 -15.73 3.28 1.22
N PRO A 162 -15.02 2.86 0.16
CA PRO A 162 -13.68 3.38 -0.10
C PRO A 162 -13.69 4.88 -0.41
N VAL A 163 -12.71 5.61 0.06
CA VAL A 163 -12.55 7.00 -0.34
C VAL A 163 -12.15 7.08 -1.81
N VAL A 164 -12.78 8.00 -2.54
CA VAL A 164 -12.50 8.29 -3.96
C VAL A 164 -12.41 9.80 -4.19
N GLY A 165 -12.04 10.22 -5.39
CA GLY A 165 -11.89 11.65 -5.68
C GLY A 165 -10.63 12.25 -5.06
N ILE A 166 -9.61 11.44 -4.79
CA ILE A 166 -8.34 11.84 -4.20
C ILE A 166 -7.19 11.67 -5.19
N SER A 167 -6.22 12.57 -5.11
CA SER A 167 -4.98 12.48 -5.89
C SER A 167 -3.99 11.52 -5.23
N TRP A 168 -2.98 11.09 -5.97
CA TRP A 168 -1.87 10.30 -5.43
C TRP A 168 -1.14 11.04 -4.30
N ASP A 169 -0.95 12.35 -4.47
CA ASP A 169 -0.32 13.18 -3.44
C ASP A 169 -1.14 13.20 -2.14
N ALA A 170 -2.46 13.30 -2.24
CA ALA A 170 -3.36 13.26 -1.09
C ALA A 170 -3.27 11.90 -0.35
N ALA A 171 -3.21 10.79 -1.08
CA ALA A 171 -2.99 9.47 -0.50
C ALA A 171 -1.64 9.36 0.23
N VAL A 172 -0.57 9.93 -0.33
CA VAL A 172 0.75 10.01 0.33
C VAL A 172 0.70 10.89 1.58
N TYR A 173 -0.04 12.00 1.57
CA TYR A 173 -0.23 12.83 2.76
C TYR A 173 -0.99 12.08 3.87
N PHE A 174 -2.01 11.31 3.51
CA PHE A 174 -2.70 10.44 4.45
C PHE A 174 -1.74 9.44 5.12
N CYS A 175 -0.90 8.77 4.35
CA CYS A 175 0.11 7.85 4.90
C CYS A 175 1.08 8.53 5.87
N LYS A 176 1.52 9.75 5.56
CA LYS A 176 2.39 10.56 6.45
C LYS A 176 1.67 10.94 7.74
N TRP A 177 0.42 11.38 7.65
CA TRP A 177 -0.42 11.71 8.80
C TRP A 177 -0.65 10.48 9.69
N ARG A 178 -1.05 9.34 9.11
CA ARG A 178 -1.27 8.08 9.84
C ARG A 178 0.01 7.62 10.55
N THR A 179 1.16 7.80 9.91
CA THR A 179 2.48 7.52 10.52
C THR A 179 2.72 8.40 11.73
N LYS A 180 2.48 9.70 11.61
CA LYS A 180 2.65 10.66 12.71
C LYS A 180 1.70 10.33 13.86
N LEU A 181 0.41 10.19 13.59
CA LEU A 181 -0.62 9.86 14.58
C LEU A 181 -0.26 8.58 15.35
N PHE A 182 0.11 7.53 14.65
CA PHE A 182 0.47 6.25 15.25
C PHE A 182 1.74 6.35 16.10
N ASN A 183 2.75 7.07 15.64
CA ASN A 183 4.00 7.25 16.38
C ASN A 183 3.85 8.21 17.58
N ASP A 184 2.99 9.19 17.51
CA ASP A 184 2.65 10.07 18.63
C ASP A 184 1.97 9.26 19.73
N PHE A 185 0.98 8.43 19.39
CA PHE A 185 0.36 7.49 20.33
C PHE A 185 1.39 6.55 20.97
N ARG A 186 2.26 5.93 20.17
CA ARG A 186 3.31 5.02 20.66
C ARG A 186 4.30 5.71 21.59
N SER A 187 4.66 6.96 21.29
CA SER A 187 5.55 7.76 22.12
C SER A 187 4.94 8.09 23.48
N GLN A 188 3.64 8.39 23.53
CA GLN A 188 2.91 8.63 24.78
C GLN A 188 2.86 7.38 25.68
N HIS A 189 2.91 6.18 25.08
CA HIS A 189 2.90 4.90 25.81
C HIS A 189 4.30 4.28 25.95
N THR A 190 5.36 5.07 25.83
CA THR A 190 6.77 4.60 25.90
C THR A 190 7.06 3.41 24.97
N MET A 191 6.35 3.34 23.87
CA MET A 191 6.57 2.34 22.84
C MET A 191 7.54 2.86 21.78
N PHE A 192 8.12 1.96 21.04
CA PHE A 192 9.01 2.26 19.94
C PHE A 192 8.29 2.85 18.73
N LYS A 193 8.95 3.76 18.03
CA LYS A 193 8.45 4.25 16.76
C LYS A 193 8.25 3.08 15.79
N SER A 194 7.12 3.09 15.14
CA SER A 194 6.78 2.18 14.05
C SER A 194 7.44 2.64 12.74
N PRO A 195 7.70 1.74 11.78
CA PRO A 195 7.93 2.13 10.41
C PRO A 195 6.82 3.02 9.86
N ARG A 196 7.15 3.73 8.79
CA ARG A 196 6.17 4.61 8.15
C ARG A 196 5.09 3.81 7.41
N TYR A 197 3.87 4.31 7.43
CA TYR A 197 2.85 3.95 6.46
C TYR A 197 3.20 4.57 5.10
N ARG A 198 2.95 3.85 4.04
CA ARG A 198 3.17 4.26 2.66
C ARG A 198 2.19 3.57 1.72
N LEU A 199 2.13 4.00 0.48
CA LEU A 199 1.47 3.23 -0.56
C LEU A 199 2.25 1.94 -0.84
N PRO A 200 1.58 0.85 -1.26
CA PRO A 200 2.25 -0.36 -1.71
C PRO A 200 3.06 -0.09 -2.99
N SER A 201 4.17 -0.78 -3.17
CA SER A 201 4.74 -0.87 -4.51
C SER A 201 3.85 -1.73 -5.40
N GLU A 202 4.00 -1.59 -6.72
CA GLU A 202 3.28 -2.41 -7.68
C GLU A 202 3.49 -3.91 -7.42
N ALA A 203 4.73 -4.30 -7.13
CA ALA A 203 5.08 -5.69 -6.85
C ALA A 203 4.52 -6.19 -5.51
N GLU A 204 4.52 -5.36 -4.47
CA GLU A 204 3.90 -5.69 -3.18
C GLU A 204 2.40 -5.86 -3.34
N TRP A 205 1.76 -4.96 -4.09
CA TRP A 205 0.32 -5.02 -4.34
C TRP A 205 -0.05 -6.32 -5.07
N GLU A 206 0.68 -6.67 -6.13
CA GLU A 206 0.42 -7.88 -6.91
C GLU A 206 0.67 -9.16 -6.11
N TRP A 207 1.76 -9.21 -5.32
CA TRP A 207 2.04 -10.31 -4.41
C TRP A 207 0.91 -10.52 -3.39
N ALA A 208 0.45 -9.43 -2.79
CA ALA A 208 -0.64 -9.45 -1.83
C ALA A 208 -1.98 -9.87 -2.48
N ALA A 209 -2.27 -9.37 -3.67
CA ALA A 209 -3.49 -9.69 -4.41
C ALA A 209 -3.58 -11.18 -4.77
N ARG A 210 -2.48 -11.79 -5.19
CA ARG A 210 -2.43 -13.23 -5.52
C ARG A 210 -2.67 -14.15 -4.34
N GLY A 211 -2.50 -13.67 -3.10
CA GLY A 211 -2.80 -14.44 -1.90
C GLY A 211 -1.99 -15.74 -1.80
N GLY A 212 -0.74 -15.78 -2.29
CA GLY A 212 0.12 -16.96 -2.30
C GLY A 212 -0.12 -17.95 -3.45
N LYS A 213 -1.04 -17.65 -4.36
CA LYS A 213 -1.32 -18.49 -5.54
C LYS A 213 -0.44 -18.05 -6.71
N GLU A 214 0.53 -18.87 -7.07
CA GLU A 214 1.41 -18.59 -8.20
C GLU A 214 0.62 -18.55 -9.51
N GLY A 215 0.86 -17.53 -10.35
CA GLY A 215 0.18 -17.38 -11.64
C GLY A 215 -1.33 -17.10 -11.58
N ALA A 216 -1.89 -16.85 -10.40
CA ALA A 216 -3.33 -16.61 -10.28
C ALA A 216 -3.75 -15.35 -11.05
N LYS A 217 -4.71 -15.52 -11.94
CA LYS A 217 -5.29 -14.45 -12.74
C LYS A 217 -6.07 -13.45 -11.87
N TYR A 218 -6.85 -13.99 -10.92
CA TYR A 218 -7.65 -13.23 -9.96
C TYR A 218 -7.31 -13.63 -8.52
N PRO A 219 -7.61 -12.79 -7.52
CA PRO A 219 -7.29 -13.05 -6.11
C PRO A 219 -7.86 -14.35 -5.54
N TRP A 220 -8.98 -14.82 -6.05
CA TRP A 220 -9.62 -16.08 -5.66
C TRP A 220 -9.02 -17.33 -6.33
N GLY A 221 -8.10 -17.17 -7.29
CA GLY A 221 -7.29 -18.25 -7.89
C GLY A 221 -7.86 -18.93 -9.11
N ASN A 222 -9.18 -18.92 -9.34
CA ASN A 222 -9.74 -19.46 -10.58
C ASN A 222 -9.83 -18.38 -11.68
N PRO A 223 -9.91 -18.75 -12.97
CA PRO A 223 -9.88 -17.79 -14.08
C PRO A 223 -11.24 -17.12 -14.36
N TYR A 224 -12.27 -17.42 -13.58
CA TYR A 224 -13.62 -16.91 -13.81
C TYR A 224 -13.96 -15.79 -12.83
N VAL A 225 -14.69 -14.79 -13.28
CA VAL A 225 -15.17 -13.66 -12.46
C VAL A 225 -16.43 -14.00 -11.66
N ALA A 226 -17.03 -15.15 -11.89
CA ALA A 226 -18.20 -15.64 -11.17
C ALA A 226 -17.96 -17.04 -10.62
N ASN A 227 -18.63 -17.37 -9.52
CA ASN A 227 -18.59 -18.71 -8.94
C ASN A 227 -19.51 -19.67 -9.69
N GLY A 228 -19.51 -20.97 -9.33
CA GLY A 228 -20.33 -22.01 -9.95
C GLY A 228 -21.84 -21.82 -9.81
N LYS A 229 -22.29 -20.86 -9.00
CA LYS A 229 -23.70 -20.46 -8.87
C LYS A 229 -24.04 -19.22 -9.71
N GLY A 230 -23.10 -18.69 -10.47
CA GLY A 230 -23.26 -17.50 -11.28
C GLY A 230 -23.15 -16.16 -10.52
N CYS A 231 -22.78 -16.18 -9.22
CA CYS A 231 -22.57 -14.95 -8.46
C CYS A 231 -21.20 -14.37 -8.78
N PHE A 232 -21.13 -13.07 -9.06
CA PHE A 232 -19.88 -12.37 -9.26
C PHE A 232 -19.03 -12.30 -7.98
N LEU A 233 -17.71 -12.34 -8.15
CA LEU A 233 -16.74 -12.41 -7.06
C LEU A 233 -16.07 -11.05 -6.76
N ALA A 234 -16.42 -10.02 -7.53
CA ALA A 234 -15.90 -8.66 -7.40
C ALA A 234 -16.94 -7.65 -7.89
N ASN A 235 -16.76 -6.39 -7.50
CA ASN A 235 -17.51 -5.26 -7.99
C ASN A 235 -16.82 -4.68 -9.25
N PHE A 236 -17.46 -4.81 -10.40
CA PHE A 236 -16.92 -4.36 -11.69
C PHE A 236 -18.05 -4.18 -12.69
N LYS A 237 -17.74 -3.83 -13.93
CA LYS A 237 -18.72 -3.74 -15.03
C LYS A 237 -18.89 -5.08 -15.76
N PRO A 238 -19.83 -5.96 -15.34
CA PRO A 238 -19.92 -7.30 -15.88
C PRO A 238 -20.41 -7.35 -17.32
N TYR A 239 -21.41 -6.52 -17.66
CA TYR A 239 -22.08 -6.57 -18.95
C TYR A 239 -22.36 -5.18 -19.52
N ARG A 240 -22.46 -5.12 -20.83
CA ARG A 240 -22.92 -3.93 -21.54
C ARG A 240 -24.37 -3.62 -21.18
N GLY A 241 -24.62 -2.47 -20.56
CA GLY A 241 -25.96 -2.00 -20.21
C GLY A 241 -26.52 -2.50 -18.89
N ASN A 242 -25.86 -3.45 -18.20
CA ASN A 242 -26.23 -3.88 -16.86
C ASN A 242 -25.03 -3.76 -15.90
N TYR A 243 -24.87 -2.60 -15.31
CA TYR A 243 -23.77 -2.27 -14.38
C TYR A 243 -24.04 -2.71 -12.93
N ARG A 244 -25.21 -3.29 -12.65
CA ARG A 244 -25.64 -3.73 -11.32
C ARG A 244 -25.70 -5.24 -11.19
N ALA A 245 -25.21 -5.98 -12.19
CA ALA A 245 -25.32 -7.43 -12.19
C ALA A 245 -24.52 -8.10 -11.06
N ASP A 246 -23.50 -7.42 -10.54
CA ASP A 246 -22.69 -7.81 -9.38
C ASP A 246 -23.30 -7.39 -8.03
N GLY A 247 -24.39 -6.63 -8.03
CA GLY A 247 -25.13 -6.17 -6.86
C GLY A 247 -24.97 -4.67 -6.56
N TYR A 248 -23.97 -3.99 -7.13
CA TYR A 248 -23.67 -2.61 -6.86
C TYR A 248 -23.61 -1.77 -8.16
N PRO A 249 -24.26 -0.61 -8.21
CA PRO A 249 -24.21 0.23 -9.42
C PRO A 249 -22.89 1.02 -9.53
N TYR A 250 -22.23 1.25 -8.40
CA TYR A 250 -21.01 2.02 -8.21
C TYR A 250 -20.10 1.30 -7.22
N THR A 251 -19.39 2.03 -6.37
CA THR A 251 -18.59 1.43 -5.29
C THR A 251 -19.45 0.60 -4.33
N ALA A 252 -18.85 -0.40 -3.75
CA ALA A 252 -19.41 -1.24 -2.69
C ALA A 252 -18.68 -0.95 -1.36
N PRO A 253 -19.22 -1.35 -0.20
CA PRO A 253 -18.47 -1.34 1.05
C PRO A 253 -17.11 -2.05 0.90
N SER A 254 -16.08 -1.54 1.58
CA SER A 254 -14.70 -2.04 1.45
C SER A 254 -14.51 -3.51 1.87
N ASN A 255 -15.54 -4.14 2.46
CA ASN A 255 -15.55 -5.56 2.85
C ASN A 255 -16.72 -6.35 2.21
N ALA A 256 -17.28 -5.87 1.10
CA ALA A 256 -18.50 -6.46 0.50
C ALA A 256 -18.30 -7.84 -0.12
N PHE A 257 -17.10 -8.14 -0.59
CA PHE A 257 -16.77 -9.42 -1.23
C PHE A 257 -15.86 -10.26 -0.33
N ASN A 258 -15.69 -11.54 -0.66
CA ASN A 258 -14.84 -12.42 0.15
C ASN A 258 -13.35 -12.03 0.03
N PRO A 259 -12.60 -12.08 1.14
CA PRO A 259 -11.19 -11.80 1.11
C PRO A 259 -10.41 -12.91 0.38
N ASN A 260 -9.20 -12.60 -0.07
CA ASN A 260 -8.27 -13.59 -0.57
C ASN A 260 -7.63 -14.41 0.58
N ASP A 261 -6.74 -15.37 0.27
CA ASP A 261 -6.15 -16.26 1.28
C ASP A 261 -5.21 -15.54 2.28
N TYR A 262 -4.83 -14.29 2.02
CA TYR A 262 -4.11 -13.44 2.98
C TYR A 262 -5.05 -12.59 3.84
N GLY A 263 -6.37 -12.66 3.63
CA GLY A 263 -7.36 -11.89 4.37
C GLY A 263 -7.59 -10.48 3.82
N LEU A 264 -7.19 -10.21 2.57
CA LEU A 264 -7.36 -8.91 1.92
C LEU A 264 -8.66 -8.86 1.12
N TYR A 265 -9.47 -7.85 1.39
CA TYR A 265 -10.73 -7.61 0.69
C TYR A 265 -10.52 -6.77 -0.59
N ASN A 266 -11.38 -6.96 -1.57
CA ASN A 266 -11.50 -6.16 -2.79
C ASN A 266 -10.17 -5.95 -3.57
N MET A 267 -9.27 -6.92 -3.52
CA MET A 267 -8.04 -6.86 -4.34
C MET A 267 -8.31 -7.00 -5.86
N ALA A 268 -9.58 -7.08 -6.25
CA ALA A 268 -10.04 -7.02 -7.63
C ALA A 268 -11.39 -6.31 -7.64
N GLY A 269 -11.52 -5.25 -8.44
CA GLY A 269 -12.72 -4.45 -8.54
C GLY A 269 -12.91 -3.46 -7.40
N ASN A 270 -14.10 -2.93 -7.26
CA ASN A 270 -14.49 -1.84 -6.38
C ASN A 270 -13.80 -0.51 -6.74
N VAL A 271 -12.60 -0.23 -6.25
CA VAL A 271 -11.79 0.90 -6.71
C VAL A 271 -10.41 0.45 -7.14
N ALA A 272 -9.88 1.05 -8.20
CA ALA A 272 -8.48 0.89 -8.56
C ALA A 272 -7.62 1.59 -7.49
N GLU A 273 -6.47 1.01 -7.16
CA GLU A 273 -5.68 1.46 -6.02
C GLU A 273 -4.37 2.08 -6.44
N TRP A 274 -4.09 3.27 -5.92
CA TRP A 274 -2.81 3.95 -6.10
C TRP A 274 -1.66 3.11 -5.55
N CYS A 275 -0.63 2.90 -6.38
CA CYS A 275 0.66 2.36 -5.97
C CYS A 275 1.72 3.47 -5.86
N GLN A 276 2.84 3.14 -5.20
CA GLN A 276 3.96 4.07 -5.04
C GLN A 276 4.68 4.33 -6.37
N ASP A 277 4.71 3.33 -7.25
CA ASP A 277 5.53 3.32 -8.45
C ASP A 277 5.10 4.38 -9.47
N ALA A 278 6.09 4.99 -10.10
CA ALA A 278 5.90 5.73 -11.33
C ALA A 278 5.65 4.75 -12.48
N TYR A 279 4.96 5.22 -13.52
CA TYR A 279 4.72 4.40 -14.70
C TYR A 279 5.98 4.31 -15.57
N ALA A 280 6.35 3.09 -15.94
CA ALA A 280 7.34 2.84 -16.98
C ALA A 280 6.75 1.86 -17.99
N GLU A 281 6.97 2.07 -19.27
CA GLU A 281 6.47 1.18 -20.33
C GLU A 281 7.02 -0.24 -20.19
N SER A 282 8.25 -0.37 -19.70
CA SER A 282 8.86 -1.66 -19.39
C SER A 282 9.39 -1.65 -17.96
N TYR A 283 8.80 -2.47 -17.11
CA TYR A 283 9.19 -2.61 -15.71
C TYR A 283 10.51 -3.36 -15.53
N MET A 284 10.76 -4.35 -16.38
CA MET A 284 11.90 -5.28 -16.25
C MET A 284 13.28 -4.59 -16.18
N PRO A 285 13.64 -3.66 -17.10
CA PRO A 285 14.97 -3.09 -17.10
C PRO A 285 15.21 -2.02 -16.04
N VAL A 286 14.13 -1.47 -15.45
CA VAL A 286 14.21 -0.29 -14.57
C VAL A 286 14.13 -0.62 -13.07
N THR A 287 13.89 -1.88 -12.72
CA THR A 287 13.71 -2.28 -11.31
C THR A 287 14.60 -3.45 -10.92
N TRP A 288 14.96 -3.51 -9.63
CA TRP A 288 15.68 -4.62 -9.01
C TRP A 288 14.77 -5.84 -8.80
N ASP A 289 15.36 -7.00 -8.50
CA ASP A 289 14.60 -8.23 -8.27
C ASP A 289 14.14 -8.38 -6.82
N LEU A 290 14.74 -7.63 -5.89
CA LEU A 290 14.38 -7.64 -4.46
C LEU A 290 13.63 -6.37 -4.12
N ASN A 291 12.37 -6.54 -3.68
CA ASN A 291 11.49 -5.46 -3.25
C ASN A 291 11.45 -4.29 -4.25
N PRO A 292 11.15 -4.54 -5.51
CA PRO A 292 11.26 -3.53 -6.55
C PRO A 292 10.29 -2.37 -6.31
N VAL A 293 10.80 -1.16 -6.53
CA VAL A 293 10.03 0.09 -6.57
C VAL A 293 10.63 0.95 -7.68
N TYR A 294 9.81 1.42 -8.58
CA TYR A 294 10.24 2.38 -9.59
C TYR A 294 9.83 3.80 -9.19
N ASN A 295 10.81 4.59 -8.78
CA ASN A 295 10.61 6.00 -8.45
C ASN A 295 11.25 6.88 -9.53
N ASP A 296 10.41 7.66 -10.20
CA ASP A 296 10.83 8.75 -11.05
C ASP A 296 10.01 9.99 -10.67
N GLU A 297 10.70 11.03 -10.21
CA GLU A 297 10.06 12.29 -9.79
C GLU A 297 9.52 13.10 -10.97
N ASN A 298 10.11 12.90 -12.15
CA ASN A 298 9.72 13.59 -13.37
C ASN A 298 8.55 12.90 -14.09
N GLU A 299 8.25 11.63 -13.74
CA GLU A 299 7.11 10.90 -14.34
C GLU A 299 5.83 11.20 -13.55
N PRO A 300 4.89 11.94 -14.13
CA PRO A 300 3.64 12.30 -13.47
C PRO A 300 2.63 11.15 -13.41
N ARG A 301 2.81 10.11 -14.22
CA ARG A 301 1.92 8.95 -14.22
C ARG A 301 2.29 7.99 -13.11
N LYS A 302 1.31 7.59 -12.31
CA LYS A 302 1.46 6.66 -11.20
C LYS A 302 0.66 5.39 -11.49
N ILE A 303 1.20 4.25 -11.07
CA ILE A 303 0.54 2.95 -11.26
C ILE A 303 -0.72 2.89 -10.41
N ILE A 304 -1.78 2.36 -11.02
CA ILE A 304 -3.00 1.91 -10.35
C ILE A 304 -3.25 0.43 -10.66
N LYS A 305 -3.76 -0.31 -9.69
CA LYS A 305 -3.94 -1.77 -9.77
C LYS A 305 -5.36 -2.17 -9.35
N GLY A 306 -5.78 -3.38 -9.71
CA GLY A 306 -7.00 -4.04 -9.25
C GLY A 306 -8.23 -3.80 -10.09
N GLY A 307 -8.25 -2.75 -10.91
CA GLY A 307 -9.46 -2.34 -11.63
C GLY A 307 -10.54 -1.81 -10.70
N SER A 308 -11.67 -1.41 -11.23
CA SER A 308 -12.73 -0.72 -10.49
C SER A 308 -14.14 -1.14 -10.92
N TRP A 309 -15.15 -0.63 -10.19
CA TRP A 309 -16.57 -0.78 -10.53
C TRP A 309 -16.90 -0.34 -11.96
N LYS A 310 -16.10 0.51 -12.56
CA LYS A 310 -16.26 1.06 -13.92
C LYS A 310 -15.60 0.19 -14.99
N ASP A 311 -14.68 -0.69 -14.61
CA ASP A 311 -13.82 -1.44 -15.50
C ASP A 311 -14.39 -2.81 -15.84
N VAL A 312 -13.96 -3.36 -16.98
CA VAL A 312 -14.27 -4.71 -17.40
C VAL A 312 -13.32 -5.72 -16.74
N ALA A 313 -13.67 -7.00 -16.77
CA ALA A 313 -12.94 -8.09 -16.12
C ALA A 313 -11.43 -8.15 -16.39
N TYR A 314 -10.96 -7.68 -17.54
CA TYR A 314 -9.54 -7.61 -17.89
C TYR A 314 -8.73 -6.76 -16.90
N PHE A 315 -9.28 -5.64 -16.45
CA PHE A 315 -8.57 -4.75 -15.51
C PHE A 315 -8.54 -5.27 -14.07
N LEU A 316 -9.37 -6.28 -13.75
CA LEU A 316 -9.40 -6.94 -12.45
C LEU A 316 -8.30 -7.99 -12.29
N GLU A 317 -7.59 -8.33 -13.36
CA GLU A 317 -6.51 -9.31 -13.31
C GLU A 317 -5.34 -8.77 -12.48
N THR A 318 -4.79 -9.62 -11.61
CA THR A 318 -3.73 -9.23 -10.67
C THR A 318 -2.48 -8.68 -11.36
N GLY A 319 -2.16 -9.19 -12.56
CA GLY A 319 -1.01 -8.78 -13.35
C GLY A 319 -1.26 -7.56 -14.24
N THR A 320 -2.51 -7.11 -14.41
CA THR A 320 -2.80 -5.96 -15.29
C THR A 320 -2.24 -4.67 -14.68
N ARG A 321 -1.59 -3.90 -15.52
CA ARG A 321 -0.99 -2.59 -15.19
C ARG A 321 -1.75 -1.49 -15.89
N THR A 322 -2.15 -0.49 -15.12
CA THR A 322 -2.71 0.75 -15.64
C THR A 322 -2.08 1.94 -14.89
N TYR A 323 -2.33 3.13 -15.37
CA TYR A 323 -1.83 4.34 -14.72
C TYR A 323 -2.86 5.45 -14.77
N GLU A 324 -2.69 6.40 -13.86
CA GLU A 324 -3.36 7.70 -13.92
C GLU A 324 -2.34 8.80 -13.55
N PHE A 325 -2.60 10.04 -13.93
CA PHE A 325 -1.75 11.16 -13.54
C PHE A 325 -1.89 11.46 -12.04
N ARG A 326 -0.78 11.72 -11.36
CA ARG A 326 -0.71 11.87 -9.90
C ARG A 326 -1.64 12.93 -9.30
N ASN A 327 -1.98 13.95 -10.07
CA ASN A 327 -2.85 15.05 -9.67
C ASN A 327 -4.33 14.83 -10.05
N GLU A 328 -4.62 13.81 -10.85
CA GLU A 328 -5.98 13.48 -11.24
C GLU A 328 -6.77 12.86 -10.09
N ARG A 329 -8.07 13.14 -10.11
CA ARG A 329 -9.04 12.68 -9.12
C ARG A 329 -10.20 12.01 -9.84
N ARG A 330 -10.47 10.76 -9.47
CA ARG A 330 -11.46 9.94 -10.15
C ARG A 330 -12.42 9.30 -9.17
N SER A 331 -13.66 9.06 -9.58
CA SER A 331 -14.69 8.38 -8.80
C SER A 331 -14.43 6.88 -8.61
N TYR A 332 -13.43 6.34 -9.28
CA TYR A 332 -13.10 4.93 -9.33
C TYR A 332 -11.68 4.60 -8.86
N ILE A 333 -10.97 5.58 -8.28
CA ILE A 333 -9.61 5.38 -7.74
C ILE A 333 -9.61 5.70 -6.25
N GLY A 334 -9.15 4.71 -5.47
CA GLY A 334 -8.89 4.79 -4.04
C GLY A 334 -7.46 4.35 -3.71
N PHE A 335 -7.21 3.89 -2.50
CA PHE A 335 -5.91 3.36 -2.08
C PHE A 335 -6.01 2.55 -0.80
N ARG A 336 -4.96 1.80 -0.51
CA ARG A 336 -4.67 1.20 0.81
C ARG A 336 -3.24 1.46 1.23
N CYS A 337 -2.97 1.36 2.55
CA CYS A 337 -1.63 1.57 3.06
C CYS A 337 -0.91 0.25 3.31
N VAL A 338 0.42 0.33 3.26
CA VAL A 338 1.32 -0.72 3.73
C VAL A 338 2.29 -0.18 4.77
N MET A 339 2.89 -1.09 5.56
CA MET A 339 3.94 -0.77 6.51
C MET A 339 4.97 -1.89 6.54
N ASP A 340 6.25 -1.52 6.52
CA ASP A 340 7.33 -2.50 6.55
C ASP A 340 7.30 -3.30 7.87
N ARG A 341 7.58 -4.60 7.79
CA ARG A 341 7.77 -5.43 8.96
C ARG A 341 9.22 -5.38 9.42
N LEU A 342 9.42 -5.07 10.69
CA LEU A 342 10.72 -5.15 11.34
C LEU A 342 10.87 -6.48 12.11
N GLY A 343 12.02 -7.11 12.00
CA GLY A 343 12.35 -8.34 12.74
C GLY A 343 12.38 -9.59 11.88
N SER A 344 12.80 -10.72 12.50
CA SER A 344 12.84 -12.03 11.86
C SER A 344 11.44 -12.60 11.63
N VAL A 345 11.28 -13.42 10.60
CA VAL A 345 10.05 -14.18 10.34
C VAL A 345 9.82 -15.14 11.50
N PRO A 346 8.61 -15.20 12.10
CA PRO A 346 8.30 -16.26 13.06
C PRO A 346 8.40 -17.64 12.38
N GLY A 347 9.15 -18.57 12.94
CA GLY A 347 9.20 -19.96 12.48
C GLY A 347 10.52 -20.45 11.90
N ARG A 348 11.60 -19.67 11.99
CA ARG A 348 12.97 -20.13 11.82
C ARG A 348 13.77 -19.78 13.08
N GLU A 349 13.50 -20.49 14.16
CA GLU A 349 14.41 -20.67 15.30
C GLU A 349 14.98 -22.09 15.24
#